data_9aedb56211b900e04ce4ac38fee7cc46
#
_entry.id   9aedb56211b900e04ce4ac38fee7cc46
#
_cell.length_a   1.000
_cell.length_b   1.000
_cell.length_c   1.000
_cell.angle_alpha   90.00
_cell.angle_beta   90.00
_cell.angle_gamma   90.00
#
_symmetry.space_group_name_H-M   'P 1'
#
loop_
_entity.id
_entity.type
_entity.pdbx_description
1 polymer ?
#
loop_
_entity_poly.entity_id
_entity_poly.type
_entity_poly.pdbx_seq_one_letter_code
_entity_poly.pdbx_strand_id
1 'polypeptide(L)'
;MITTQAFPTIRALQRSAWNDCFPGALEDWDYYVAVENAAIDDFQWRYLAVYDNGTLVAVAAAFITHYRLDTTVSGAGKRLAERVERLWPGVLQLGLYAIGSPVAERCDAGVASGVPESRRPLLLKHLLEAARQDADDFGIGLLAVKDAPSQDPHWLDSCRVAGFQSMPGLPTGVLPLPYGSVDAYLGSLGKSTRKDLRRKLRAPGPRVEWRGNIDDVLPEVMGLYEATLTRAELQFERLPAGYFTGVLERLGDRAVCVLYWVDEQLVAFNLLLLDEHRLVDKFFAHDVAFTRDYNLYFRSWLTNVDYCIQHNIAVYECGQAGYASKLRLGCEFQGNSVFFRHRNRLVNGLLTLVKLFIRPDRSDPAMAAAISET
;
A
#
# COMPACT_ATOMS: atom_id res chain seq x y z
N MET A 1 33.80 -1.04 6.38
CA MET A 1 33.21 -2.15 7.17
C MET A 1 31.69 -1.96 7.20
N ILE A 2 30.95 -2.97 6.77
CA ILE A 2 29.47 -2.89 6.74
C ILE A 2 28.95 -3.25 8.14
N THR A 3 28.06 -2.42 8.66
CA THR A 3 27.30 -2.65 9.90
C THR A 3 25.82 -2.43 9.66
N THR A 4 24.98 -3.10 10.44
CA THR A 4 23.52 -2.99 10.33
C THR A 4 22.91 -2.61 11.68
N GLN A 5 21.81 -1.88 11.64
CA GLN A 5 21.08 -1.47 12.83
C GLN A 5 19.58 -1.41 12.55
N ALA A 6 18.75 -1.72 13.54
CA ALA A 6 17.32 -1.55 13.51
C ALA A 6 16.89 -0.51 14.55
N PHE A 7 16.01 0.41 14.17
CA PHE A 7 15.55 1.50 15.02
C PHE A 7 14.04 1.41 15.25
N PRO A 8 13.55 1.77 16.45
CA PRO A 8 12.11 1.77 16.76
C PRO A 8 11.37 2.99 16.23
N THR A 9 12.07 3.99 15.72
CA THR A 9 11.49 5.23 15.21
C THR A 9 12.32 5.78 14.05
N ILE A 10 11.66 6.33 13.05
CA ILE A 10 12.31 7.00 11.91
C ILE A 10 13.16 8.19 12.36
N ARG A 11 12.82 8.81 13.49
CA ARG A 11 13.54 9.96 14.07
C ARG A 11 14.96 9.65 14.51
N ALA A 12 15.31 8.36 14.66
CA ALA A 12 16.68 7.94 14.90
C ALA A 12 17.58 8.06 13.66
N LEU A 13 16.98 8.24 12.47
CA LEU A 13 17.66 8.42 11.19
C LEU A 13 17.55 9.88 10.75
N GLN A 14 18.64 10.43 10.20
CA GLN A 14 18.62 11.79 9.66
C GLN A 14 17.70 11.87 8.44
N ARG A 15 16.82 12.88 8.40
CA ARG A 15 15.87 13.11 7.31
C ARG A 15 16.54 13.14 5.94
N SER A 16 17.63 13.91 5.80
CA SER A 16 18.37 14.02 4.54
C SER A 16 18.97 12.69 4.08
N ALA A 17 19.52 11.90 5.01
CA ALA A 17 20.12 10.61 4.68
C ALA A 17 19.07 9.55 4.31
N TRP A 18 17.91 9.54 4.98
CA TRP A 18 16.78 8.70 4.58
C TRP A 18 16.26 9.07 3.20
N ASN A 19 16.00 10.37 2.96
CA ASN A 19 15.45 10.84 1.69
C ASN A 19 16.42 10.70 0.52
N ASP A 20 17.76 10.74 0.77
CA ASP A 20 18.76 10.41 -0.26
C ASP A 20 18.67 8.95 -0.72
N CYS A 21 18.26 8.03 0.18
CA CYS A 21 18.01 6.65 -0.19
C CYS A 21 16.71 6.44 -1.00
N PHE A 22 15.78 7.39 -0.97
CA PHE A 22 14.49 7.35 -1.65
C PHE A 22 14.23 8.63 -2.44
N PRO A 23 15.05 8.95 -3.47
CA PRO A 23 14.89 10.18 -4.22
C PRO A 23 13.50 10.25 -4.89
N GLY A 24 12.77 11.33 -4.62
CA GLY A 24 11.42 11.55 -5.16
C GLY A 24 10.31 10.68 -4.55
N ALA A 25 10.54 9.98 -3.44
CA ALA A 25 9.48 9.23 -2.78
C ALA A 25 8.49 10.17 -2.09
N LEU A 26 7.19 9.95 -2.33
CA LEU A 26 6.11 10.64 -1.61
C LEU A 26 5.97 10.13 -0.17
N GLU A 27 6.21 8.84 0.02
CA GLU A 27 6.28 8.18 1.33
C GLU A 27 7.69 8.31 1.92
N ASP A 28 8.14 9.54 2.11
CA ASP A 28 9.46 9.89 2.60
C ASP A 28 9.57 9.90 4.14
N TRP A 29 10.64 10.46 4.67
CA TRP A 29 10.85 10.58 6.11
C TRP A 29 9.71 11.32 6.82
N ASP A 30 9.17 12.38 6.23
CA ASP A 30 8.06 13.15 6.81
C ASP A 30 6.77 12.36 6.84
N TYR A 31 6.50 11.56 5.80
CA TYR A 31 5.36 10.64 5.78
C TYR A 31 5.46 9.62 6.92
N TYR A 32 6.61 8.97 7.11
CA TYR A 32 6.76 8.00 8.20
C TYR A 32 6.66 8.65 9.59
N VAL A 33 7.08 9.91 9.76
CA VAL A 33 6.83 10.66 11.00
C VAL A 33 5.33 10.84 11.26
N ALA A 34 4.54 11.18 10.22
CA ALA A 34 3.09 11.30 10.35
C ALA A 34 2.44 9.95 10.73
N VAL A 35 2.88 8.88 10.07
CA VAL A 35 2.38 7.51 10.32
C VAL A 35 2.70 7.04 11.74
N GLU A 36 3.91 7.29 12.25
CA GLU A 36 4.26 6.97 13.64
C GLU A 36 3.41 7.76 14.65
N ASN A 37 3.23 9.06 14.40
CA ASN A 37 2.42 9.91 15.27
C ASN A 37 0.95 9.49 15.32
N ALA A 38 0.46 8.90 14.24
CA ALA A 38 -0.90 8.41 14.15
C ALA A 38 -1.16 7.22 15.09
N ALA A 39 -0.12 6.53 15.57
CA ALA A 39 -0.20 5.39 16.47
C ALA A 39 -1.22 4.34 15.99
N ILE A 40 -0.99 3.82 14.76
CA ILE A 40 -1.85 2.80 14.18
C ILE A 40 -1.77 1.53 15.03
N ASP A 41 -2.91 1.09 15.55
CA ASP A 41 -3.01 -0.08 16.42
C ASP A 41 -2.45 -1.34 15.74
N ASP A 42 -1.97 -2.28 16.55
CA ASP A 42 -1.44 -3.58 16.15
C ASP A 42 -0.11 -3.55 15.37
N PHE A 43 0.50 -2.37 15.13
CA PHE A 43 1.77 -2.26 14.43
C PHE A 43 2.84 -1.57 15.27
N GLN A 44 3.99 -2.24 15.40
CA GLN A 44 5.20 -1.66 15.95
C GLN A 44 6.20 -1.39 14.84
N TRP A 45 6.52 -0.12 14.63
CA TRP A 45 7.43 0.33 13.56
C TRP A 45 8.87 -0.06 13.84
N ARG A 46 9.56 -0.42 12.76
CA ARG A 46 11.00 -0.68 12.74
C ARG A 46 11.61 -0.06 11.49
N TYR A 47 12.82 0.43 11.60
CA TYR A 47 13.58 1.02 10.48
C TYR A 47 14.95 0.38 10.43
N LEU A 48 15.23 -0.29 9.32
CA LEU A 48 16.47 -0.98 9.07
C LEU A 48 17.46 -0.05 8.39
N ALA A 49 18.69 -0.06 8.81
CA ALA A 49 19.75 0.76 8.24
C ALA A 49 21.03 -0.06 8.04
N VAL A 50 21.67 0.15 6.91
CA VAL A 50 22.99 -0.41 6.57
C VAL A 50 23.98 0.74 6.45
N TYR A 51 25.08 0.64 7.17
CA TYR A 51 26.17 1.62 7.12
C TYR A 51 27.42 1.00 6.50
N ASP A 52 28.12 1.76 5.67
CA ASP A 52 29.47 1.43 5.20
C ASP A 52 30.45 2.47 5.72
N ASN A 53 31.38 2.02 6.58
CA ASN A 53 32.35 2.89 7.27
C ASN A 53 31.66 4.09 7.98
N GLY A 54 30.51 3.87 8.60
CA GLY A 54 29.75 4.89 9.32
C GLY A 54 28.84 5.76 8.46
N THR A 55 28.86 5.61 7.13
CA THR A 55 27.94 6.32 6.22
C THR A 55 26.72 5.44 5.93
N LEU A 56 25.51 6.00 6.02
CA LEU A 56 24.26 5.33 5.67
C LEU A 56 24.23 5.07 4.16
N VAL A 57 24.05 3.79 3.77
CA VAL A 57 24.08 3.36 2.37
C VAL A 57 22.83 2.64 1.91
N ALA A 58 22.04 2.07 2.83
CA ALA A 58 20.73 1.52 2.50
C ALA A 58 19.80 1.52 3.72
N VAL A 59 18.50 1.61 3.46
CA VAL A 59 17.45 1.61 4.48
C VAL A 59 16.22 0.86 3.99
N ALA A 60 15.41 0.40 4.94
CA ALA A 60 14.05 -0.08 4.66
C ALA A 60 13.15 0.16 5.86
N ALA A 61 11.90 0.52 5.60
CA ALA A 61 10.86 0.46 6.62
C ALA A 61 10.51 -1.00 6.92
N ALA A 62 10.13 -1.27 8.15
CA ALA A 62 9.66 -2.58 8.59
C ALA A 62 8.65 -2.40 9.73
N PHE A 63 7.95 -3.46 10.06
CA PHE A 63 7.01 -3.47 11.17
C PHE A 63 6.88 -4.84 11.81
N ILE A 64 6.45 -4.84 13.06
CA ILE A 64 6.05 -6.03 13.80
C ILE A 64 4.56 -5.98 14.00
N THR A 65 3.88 -7.11 13.80
CA THR A 65 2.46 -7.27 14.08
C THR A 65 2.14 -8.72 14.47
N HIS A 66 0.94 -8.93 14.98
CA HIS A 66 0.40 -10.28 15.23
C HIS A 66 -0.53 -10.65 14.07
N TYR A 67 -0.01 -11.47 13.17
CA TYR A 67 -0.75 -11.88 11.97
C TYR A 67 -1.64 -13.09 12.26
N ARG A 68 -2.91 -13.00 11.93
CA ARG A 68 -3.86 -14.10 12.05
C ARG A 68 -3.93 -14.88 10.73
N LEU A 69 -3.52 -16.14 10.78
CA LEU A 69 -3.53 -17.04 9.62
C LEU A 69 -4.95 -17.32 9.08
N ASP A 70 -5.98 -17.19 9.91
CA ASP A 70 -7.38 -17.42 9.53
C ASP A 70 -7.97 -16.30 8.66
N THR A 71 -7.38 -15.10 8.64
CA THR A 71 -7.84 -13.99 7.80
C THR A 71 -7.60 -14.21 6.31
N THR A 72 -6.67 -15.11 5.96
CA THR A 72 -6.30 -15.39 4.57
C THR A 72 -6.96 -16.63 3.99
N VAL A 73 -7.75 -17.36 4.79
CA VAL A 73 -8.35 -18.64 4.37
C VAL A 73 -9.86 -18.48 4.24
N SER A 74 -10.42 -18.86 3.07
CA SER A 74 -11.86 -18.83 2.79
C SER A 74 -12.49 -20.22 2.76
N GLY A 75 -13.82 -20.30 2.86
CA GLY A 75 -14.58 -21.53 2.68
C GLY A 75 -14.33 -22.62 3.73
N ALA A 76 -13.99 -23.84 3.30
CA ALA A 76 -13.78 -24.98 4.19
C ALA A 76 -12.56 -24.81 5.10
N GLY A 77 -11.54 -24.09 4.63
CA GLY A 77 -10.36 -23.76 5.43
C GLY A 77 -10.67 -22.87 6.61
N LYS A 78 -11.55 -21.88 6.46
CA LYS A 78 -11.99 -21.01 7.55
C LYS A 78 -12.67 -21.80 8.68
N ARG A 79 -13.53 -22.74 8.32
CA ARG A 79 -14.20 -23.62 9.33
C ARG A 79 -13.20 -24.51 10.08
N LEU A 80 -12.13 -24.97 9.40
CA LEU A 80 -11.07 -25.73 10.05
C LEU A 80 -10.24 -24.82 10.97
N ALA A 81 -9.87 -23.64 10.53
CA ALA A 81 -9.15 -22.63 11.30
C ALA A 81 -9.94 -22.25 12.58
N GLU A 82 -11.25 -21.99 12.47
CA GLU A 82 -12.12 -21.71 13.60
C GLU A 82 -12.19 -22.86 14.62
N ARG A 83 -12.14 -24.12 14.15
CA ARG A 83 -12.08 -25.28 15.06
C ARG A 83 -10.73 -25.38 15.77
N VAL A 84 -9.63 -25.17 15.04
CA VAL A 84 -8.28 -25.21 15.60
C VAL A 84 -8.10 -24.08 16.62
N GLU A 85 -8.55 -22.86 16.33
CA GLU A 85 -8.50 -21.72 17.25
C GLU A 85 -9.33 -21.97 18.51
N ARG A 86 -10.48 -22.66 18.40
CA ARG A 86 -11.33 -23.01 19.54
C ARG A 86 -10.70 -24.06 20.47
N LEU A 87 -9.88 -24.96 19.90
CA LEU A 87 -9.17 -26.01 20.66
C LEU A 87 -7.86 -25.49 21.25
N TRP A 88 -7.18 -24.59 20.56
CA TRP A 88 -5.92 -23.97 20.97
C TRP A 88 -5.95 -22.46 20.66
N PRO A 89 -6.51 -21.65 21.57
CA PRO A 89 -6.58 -20.19 21.38
C PRO A 89 -5.20 -19.58 21.18
N GLY A 90 -5.07 -18.73 20.14
CA GLY A 90 -3.83 -18.05 19.79
C GLY A 90 -2.85 -18.85 18.93
N VAL A 91 -3.13 -20.14 18.62
CA VAL A 91 -2.23 -20.96 17.79
C VAL A 91 -2.15 -20.46 16.34
N LEU A 92 -3.17 -19.75 15.89
CA LEU A 92 -3.24 -19.13 14.56
C LEU A 92 -2.70 -17.68 14.55
N GLN A 93 -2.30 -17.14 15.70
CA GLN A 93 -1.65 -15.84 15.81
C GLN A 93 -0.15 -16.04 15.77
N LEU A 94 0.48 -15.61 14.68
CA LEU A 94 1.93 -15.63 14.55
C LEU A 94 2.46 -14.20 14.65
N GLY A 95 3.46 -14.01 15.51
CA GLY A 95 4.27 -12.80 15.45
C GLY A 95 4.90 -12.71 14.06
N LEU A 96 4.64 -11.63 13.36
CA LEU A 96 5.18 -11.34 12.02
C LEU A 96 6.11 -10.14 12.10
N TYR A 97 7.32 -10.30 11.60
CA TYR A 97 8.23 -9.21 11.28
C TYR A 97 8.26 -9.04 9.76
N ALA A 98 7.84 -7.89 9.24
CA ALA A 98 7.79 -7.66 7.81
C ALA A 98 8.60 -6.43 7.40
N ILE A 99 9.45 -6.57 6.38
CA ILE A 99 10.03 -5.45 5.64
C ILE A 99 8.93 -4.88 4.72
N GLY A 100 8.78 -3.57 4.70
CA GLY A 100 7.72 -2.82 4.05
C GLY A 100 6.94 -1.99 5.04
N SER A 101 5.75 -1.53 4.63
CA SER A 101 4.86 -0.73 5.46
C SER A 101 3.43 -1.28 5.40
N PRO A 102 2.68 -1.30 6.51
CA PRO A 102 1.26 -1.68 6.47
C PRO A 102 0.43 -0.71 5.64
N VAL A 103 0.83 0.56 5.55
CA VAL A 103 0.11 1.64 4.87
C VAL A 103 0.70 2.00 3.51
N ALA A 104 1.65 1.22 2.99
CA ALA A 104 2.19 1.34 1.64
C ALA A 104 1.80 0.15 0.78
N GLU A 105 1.60 0.40 -0.50
CA GLU A 105 1.24 -0.62 -1.49
C GLU A 105 2.45 -1.24 -2.19
N ARG A 106 3.65 -0.74 -1.86
CA ARG A 106 4.91 -1.19 -2.43
C ARG A 106 6.01 -1.15 -1.37
N CYS A 107 6.84 -2.18 -1.38
CA CYS A 107 8.03 -2.26 -0.56
C CYS A 107 9.26 -1.94 -1.39
N ASP A 108 9.82 -0.77 -1.17
CA ASP A 108 11.11 -0.40 -1.73
C ASP A 108 12.20 -0.45 -0.65
N ALA A 109 13.37 -0.96 -1.02
CA ALA A 109 14.59 -0.77 -0.23
C ALA A 109 15.33 0.43 -0.78
N GLY A 110 15.50 1.46 0.04
CA GLY A 110 16.26 2.64 -0.31
C GLY A 110 17.75 2.37 -0.36
N VAL A 111 18.41 2.89 -1.39
CA VAL A 111 19.86 2.86 -1.53
C VAL A 111 20.35 4.28 -1.82
N ALA A 112 21.34 4.75 -1.07
CA ALA A 112 21.87 6.10 -1.19
C ALA A 112 22.33 6.39 -2.63
N SER A 113 22.05 7.59 -3.13
CA SER A 113 22.26 8.00 -4.53
C SER A 113 23.70 7.83 -5.03
N GLY A 114 24.67 7.93 -4.13
CA GLY A 114 26.10 7.72 -4.42
C GLY A 114 26.55 6.25 -4.47
N VAL A 115 25.67 5.29 -4.25
CA VAL A 115 26.02 3.85 -4.21
C VAL A 115 25.80 3.23 -5.59
N PRO A 116 26.80 2.55 -6.19
CA PRO A 116 26.62 1.87 -7.45
C PRO A 116 25.56 0.77 -7.39
N GLU A 117 24.73 0.66 -8.45
CA GLU A 117 23.65 -0.34 -8.56
C GLU A 117 24.15 -1.78 -8.37
N SER A 118 25.38 -2.07 -8.79
CA SER A 118 26.02 -3.38 -8.60
C SER A 118 26.16 -3.81 -7.14
N ARG A 119 26.07 -2.87 -6.19
CA ARG A 119 26.11 -3.15 -4.73
C ARG A 119 24.73 -3.47 -4.16
N ARG A 120 23.64 -3.17 -4.87
CA ARG A 120 22.26 -3.35 -4.40
C ARG A 120 21.96 -4.76 -3.85
N PRO A 121 22.37 -5.87 -4.52
CA PRO A 121 22.15 -7.23 -3.98
C PRO A 121 22.82 -7.45 -2.63
N LEU A 122 24.03 -6.93 -2.44
CA LEU A 122 24.75 -7.02 -1.16
C LEU A 122 24.04 -6.25 -0.05
N LEU A 123 23.53 -5.06 -0.36
CA LEU A 123 22.82 -4.21 0.60
C LEU A 123 21.47 -4.83 0.99
N LEU A 124 20.73 -5.39 0.04
CA LEU A 124 19.49 -6.13 0.31
C LEU A 124 19.75 -7.34 1.23
N LYS A 125 20.82 -8.08 0.97
CA LYS A 125 21.24 -9.19 1.87
C LYS A 125 21.46 -8.68 3.30
N HIS A 126 22.10 -7.53 3.47
CA HIS A 126 22.34 -6.94 4.80
C HIS A 126 21.05 -6.45 5.46
N LEU A 127 20.09 -5.89 4.69
CA LEU A 127 18.77 -5.52 5.19
C LEU A 127 17.98 -6.75 5.67
N LEU A 128 17.98 -7.84 4.88
CA LEU A 128 17.33 -9.10 5.26
C LEU A 128 17.94 -9.71 6.52
N GLU A 129 19.28 -9.62 6.66
CA GLU A 129 19.97 -10.11 7.85
C GLU A 129 19.69 -9.22 9.07
N ALA A 130 19.62 -7.89 8.92
CA ALA A 130 19.23 -6.97 9.97
C ALA A 130 17.80 -7.26 10.46
N ALA A 131 16.86 -7.48 9.53
CA ALA A 131 15.49 -7.88 9.87
C ALA A 131 15.45 -9.20 10.64
N ARG A 132 16.26 -10.18 10.24
CA ARG A 132 16.33 -11.46 10.92
C ARG A 132 16.85 -11.31 12.35
N GLN A 133 17.93 -10.56 12.55
CA GLN A 133 18.51 -10.34 13.88
C GLN A 133 17.53 -9.61 14.79
N ASP A 134 16.93 -8.53 14.30
CA ASP A 134 15.96 -7.76 15.07
C ASP A 134 14.69 -8.60 15.41
N ALA A 135 14.21 -9.43 14.48
CA ALA A 135 13.11 -10.35 14.73
C ALA A 135 13.45 -11.43 15.78
N ASP A 136 14.69 -11.94 15.77
CA ASP A 136 15.17 -12.88 16.78
C ASP A 136 15.19 -12.24 18.18
N ASP A 137 15.57 -10.97 18.30
CA ASP A 137 15.57 -10.20 19.56
C ASP A 137 14.16 -10.05 20.14
N PHE A 138 13.14 -9.97 19.27
CA PHE A 138 11.71 -9.98 19.66
C PHE A 138 11.12 -11.39 19.80
N GLY A 139 11.88 -12.44 19.57
CA GLY A 139 11.39 -13.82 19.62
C GLY A 139 10.48 -14.20 18.44
N ILE A 140 10.41 -13.38 17.38
CA ILE A 140 9.53 -13.58 16.22
C ILE A 140 10.18 -14.57 15.24
N GLY A 141 9.42 -15.59 14.86
CA GLY A 141 9.90 -16.63 13.95
C GLY A 141 9.52 -16.44 12.50
N LEU A 142 8.48 -15.66 12.19
CA LEU A 142 8.00 -15.42 10.84
C LEU A 142 8.52 -14.08 10.32
N LEU A 143 9.31 -14.15 9.26
CA LEU A 143 9.81 -13.00 8.51
C LEU A 143 9.07 -12.89 7.18
N ALA A 144 8.77 -11.66 6.75
CA ALA A 144 8.25 -11.40 5.42
C ALA A 144 8.89 -10.17 4.77
N VAL A 145 8.72 -10.07 3.44
CA VAL A 145 8.84 -8.83 2.67
C VAL A 145 7.49 -8.62 2.01
N LYS A 146 6.81 -7.53 2.36
CA LYS A 146 5.44 -7.24 1.93
C LYS A 146 5.48 -6.39 0.66
N ASP A 147 4.78 -6.83 -0.39
CA ASP A 147 4.56 -6.06 -1.63
C ASP A 147 5.86 -5.59 -2.34
N ALA A 148 6.87 -6.46 -2.37
CA ALA A 148 8.07 -6.21 -3.18
C ALA A 148 7.72 -6.26 -4.68
N PRO A 149 8.27 -5.36 -5.53
CA PRO A 149 8.01 -5.38 -6.96
C PRO A 149 8.36 -6.74 -7.58
N SER A 150 7.39 -7.37 -8.26
CA SER A 150 7.58 -8.74 -8.81
C SER A 150 8.67 -8.81 -9.87
N GLN A 151 8.93 -7.69 -10.56
CA GLN A 151 9.92 -7.60 -11.62
C GLN A 151 11.30 -7.13 -11.13
N ASP A 152 11.47 -6.83 -9.83
CA ASP A 152 12.79 -6.48 -9.29
C ASP A 152 13.63 -7.75 -9.07
N PRO A 153 14.63 -8.03 -9.92
CA PRO A 153 15.45 -9.22 -9.82
C PRO A 153 16.29 -9.25 -8.53
N HIS A 154 16.59 -8.08 -7.97
CA HIS A 154 17.40 -7.97 -6.74
C HIS A 154 16.62 -8.48 -5.52
N TRP A 155 15.34 -8.14 -5.41
CA TRP A 155 14.47 -8.71 -4.37
C TRP A 155 14.28 -10.21 -4.55
N LEU A 156 13.95 -10.65 -5.78
CA LEU A 156 13.75 -12.08 -6.09
C LEU A 156 14.98 -12.91 -5.72
N ASP A 157 16.16 -12.51 -6.18
CA ASP A 157 17.39 -13.26 -5.94
C ASP A 157 17.84 -13.22 -4.49
N SER A 158 17.78 -12.05 -3.84
CA SER A 158 18.18 -11.89 -2.45
C SER A 158 17.29 -12.71 -1.50
N CYS A 159 15.98 -12.67 -1.70
CA CYS A 159 15.04 -13.46 -0.91
C CYS A 159 15.18 -14.97 -1.16
N ARG A 160 15.39 -15.39 -2.43
CA ARG A 160 15.62 -16.79 -2.78
C ARG A 160 16.90 -17.33 -2.12
N VAL A 161 18.01 -16.60 -2.20
CA VAL A 161 19.29 -16.98 -1.56
C VAL A 161 19.14 -17.03 -0.04
N ALA A 162 18.37 -16.14 0.55
CA ALA A 162 18.07 -16.13 1.98
C ALA A 162 17.06 -17.22 2.40
N GLY A 163 16.54 -18.03 1.47
CA GLY A 163 15.63 -19.15 1.74
C GLY A 163 14.18 -18.74 2.01
N PHE A 164 13.76 -17.58 1.53
CA PHE A 164 12.36 -17.18 1.53
C PHE A 164 11.59 -17.92 0.44
N GLN A 165 10.32 -18.15 0.70
CA GLN A 165 9.33 -18.57 -0.27
C GLN A 165 8.61 -17.33 -0.79
N SER A 166 8.08 -17.39 -2.01
CA SER A 166 7.31 -16.30 -2.60
C SER A 166 5.88 -16.71 -2.90
N MET A 167 4.98 -15.74 -2.87
CA MET A 167 3.62 -15.81 -3.39
C MET A 167 3.27 -14.49 -4.07
N PRO A 168 2.34 -14.49 -5.04
CA PRO A 168 1.84 -13.24 -5.60
C PRO A 168 1.22 -12.36 -4.52
N GLY A 169 1.58 -11.08 -4.50
CA GLY A 169 0.94 -10.02 -3.74
C GLY A 169 -0.22 -9.39 -4.53
N LEU A 170 -0.83 -8.36 -3.96
CA LEU A 170 -1.86 -7.58 -4.64
C LEU A 170 -1.20 -6.65 -5.66
N PRO A 171 -1.55 -6.71 -6.96
CA PRO A 171 -1.02 -5.78 -7.95
C PRO A 171 -1.45 -4.34 -7.67
N THR A 172 -0.57 -3.38 -7.93
CA THR A 172 -0.86 -1.95 -7.80
C THR A 172 -1.27 -1.38 -9.14
N GLY A 173 -2.42 -0.70 -9.20
CA GLY A 173 -2.94 -0.07 -10.40
C GLY A 173 -2.23 1.25 -10.70
N VAL A 174 -1.81 1.42 -11.93
CA VAL A 174 -1.13 2.62 -12.44
C VAL A 174 -1.80 3.05 -13.73
N LEU A 175 -2.14 4.32 -13.84
CA LEU A 175 -2.71 4.90 -15.05
C LEU A 175 -1.73 5.95 -15.63
N PRO A 176 -1.01 5.63 -16.72
CA PRO A 176 -0.27 6.63 -17.47
C PRO A 176 -1.23 7.65 -18.11
N LEU A 177 -0.90 8.93 -18.05
CA LEU A 177 -1.75 10.03 -18.51
C LEU A 177 -1.07 10.88 -19.61
N PRO A 178 -0.78 10.30 -20.79
CA PRO A 178 -0.21 11.05 -21.92
C PRO A 178 -1.27 11.87 -22.67
N TYR A 179 -2.32 12.33 -21.98
CA TYR A 179 -3.48 12.98 -22.60
C TYR A 179 -3.51 14.47 -22.30
N GLY A 180 -3.81 15.29 -23.31
CA GLY A 180 -3.96 16.73 -23.15
C GLY A 180 -5.35 17.18 -22.65
N SER A 181 -6.32 16.27 -22.50
CA SER A 181 -7.65 16.55 -21.97
C SER A 181 -8.35 15.28 -21.48
N VAL A 182 -9.36 15.46 -20.61
CA VAL A 182 -10.23 14.36 -20.16
C VAL A 182 -10.97 13.73 -21.35
N ASP A 183 -11.38 14.52 -22.33
CA ASP A 183 -12.03 13.99 -23.55
C ASP A 183 -11.09 13.10 -24.38
N ALA A 184 -9.81 13.45 -24.47
CA ALA A 184 -8.80 12.62 -25.11
C ALA A 184 -8.59 11.30 -24.34
N TYR A 185 -8.50 11.36 -23.00
CA TYR A 185 -8.46 10.18 -22.16
C TYR A 185 -9.72 9.30 -22.34
N LEU A 186 -10.89 9.87 -22.25
CA LEU A 186 -12.15 9.13 -22.49
C LEU A 186 -12.17 8.52 -23.89
N GLY A 187 -11.58 9.21 -24.87
CA GLY A 187 -11.45 8.76 -26.26
C GLY A 187 -10.64 7.48 -26.42
N SER A 188 -9.62 7.27 -25.57
CA SER A 188 -8.76 6.07 -25.56
C SER A 188 -9.47 4.83 -25.01
N LEU A 189 -10.51 5.01 -24.17
CA LEU A 189 -11.23 3.91 -23.56
C LEU A 189 -12.11 3.16 -24.58
N GLY A 190 -12.38 1.89 -24.29
CA GLY A 190 -13.28 1.07 -25.08
C GLY A 190 -14.66 1.72 -25.26
N LYS A 191 -15.28 1.53 -26.43
CA LYS A 191 -16.55 2.18 -26.82
C LYS A 191 -17.66 2.02 -25.77
N SER A 192 -17.77 0.84 -25.16
CA SER A 192 -18.79 0.55 -24.12
C SER A 192 -18.52 1.36 -22.86
N THR A 193 -17.28 1.35 -22.36
CA THR A 193 -16.86 2.10 -21.17
C THR A 193 -17.06 3.59 -21.35
N ARG A 194 -16.61 4.14 -22.47
CA ARG A 194 -16.77 5.55 -22.81
C ARG A 194 -18.25 5.96 -22.84
N LYS A 195 -19.13 5.15 -23.46
CA LYS A 195 -20.58 5.42 -23.50
C LYS A 195 -21.18 5.40 -22.09
N ASP A 196 -20.79 4.43 -21.26
CA ASP A 196 -21.28 4.31 -19.89
C ASP A 196 -20.84 5.50 -19.03
N LEU A 197 -19.55 5.88 -19.08
CA LEU A 197 -19.03 7.04 -18.35
C LEU A 197 -19.73 8.33 -18.76
N ARG A 198 -19.85 8.60 -20.08
CA ARG A 198 -20.56 9.79 -20.56
C ARG A 198 -22.02 9.83 -20.11
N ARG A 199 -22.68 8.69 -20.00
CA ARG A 199 -24.05 8.60 -19.45
C ARG A 199 -24.08 8.95 -17.97
N LYS A 200 -23.15 8.39 -17.18
CA LYS A 200 -23.04 8.61 -15.73
C LYS A 200 -22.70 10.06 -15.37
N LEU A 201 -21.98 10.75 -16.23
CA LEU A 201 -21.56 12.13 -16.03
C LEU A 201 -22.58 13.18 -16.48
N ARG A 202 -23.69 12.79 -17.15
CA ARG A 202 -24.70 13.75 -17.59
C ARG A 202 -25.48 14.41 -16.46
N ALA A 203 -25.71 13.66 -15.36
CA ALA A 203 -26.34 14.22 -14.18
C ALA A 203 -25.38 15.19 -13.46
N PRO A 204 -25.89 16.20 -12.76
CA PRO A 204 -25.05 17.03 -11.89
C PRO A 204 -24.21 16.17 -10.94
N GLY A 205 -22.96 16.56 -10.74
CA GLY A 205 -22.06 15.90 -9.79
C GLY A 205 -22.11 16.53 -8.40
N PRO A 206 -21.45 15.92 -7.43
CA PRO A 206 -21.19 16.56 -6.16
C PRO A 206 -20.32 17.82 -6.35
N ARG A 207 -20.44 18.78 -5.45
CA ARG A 207 -19.48 19.88 -5.33
C ARG A 207 -18.15 19.29 -4.85
N VAL A 208 -17.06 19.66 -5.49
CA VAL A 208 -15.71 19.15 -5.19
C VAL A 208 -14.91 20.26 -4.51
N GLU A 209 -14.23 19.91 -3.44
CA GLU A 209 -13.41 20.83 -2.66
C GLU A 209 -12.08 20.16 -2.34
N TRP A 210 -10.95 20.86 -2.61
CA TRP A 210 -9.59 20.40 -2.35
C TRP A 210 -9.07 21.08 -1.09
N ARG A 211 -8.64 20.31 -0.09
CA ARG A 211 -8.21 20.83 1.20
C ARG A 211 -6.90 20.25 1.68
N GLY A 212 -6.01 21.09 2.18
CA GLY A 212 -4.82 20.72 2.95
C GLY A 212 -5.10 20.50 4.45
N ASN A 213 -6.31 20.83 4.93
CA ASN A 213 -6.75 20.62 6.31
C ASN A 213 -8.23 20.19 6.32
N ILE A 214 -8.57 19.25 7.22
CA ILE A 214 -9.91 18.66 7.34
C ILE A 214 -10.41 18.63 8.80
N ASP A 215 -9.81 19.40 9.70
CA ASP A 215 -10.12 19.34 11.14
C ASP A 215 -11.60 19.64 11.42
N ASP A 216 -12.19 20.56 10.68
CA ASP A 216 -13.59 20.98 10.80
C ASP A 216 -14.61 19.92 10.31
N VAL A 217 -14.17 18.98 9.49
CA VAL A 217 -14.99 17.90 8.89
C VAL A 217 -14.47 16.50 9.20
N LEU A 218 -13.52 16.42 10.13
CA LEU A 218 -12.87 15.15 10.49
C LEU A 218 -13.87 14.08 10.98
N PRO A 219 -14.91 14.42 11.78
CA PRO A 219 -15.91 13.43 12.18
C PRO A 219 -16.65 12.79 10.98
N GLU A 220 -17.02 13.58 9.97
CA GLU A 220 -17.69 13.12 8.75
C GLU A 220 -16.75 12.25 7.89
N VAL A 221 -15.50 12.68 7.73
CA VAL A 221 -14.45 11.89 7.04
C VAL A 221 -14.26 10.54 7.71
N MET A 222 -14.15 10.50 9.04
CA MET A 222 -14.03 9.25 9.78
C MET A 222 -15.28 8.38 9.71
N GLY A 223 -16.46 8.99 9.67
CA GLY A 223 -17.72 8.25 9.46
C GLY A 223 -17.76 7.53 8.11
N LEU A 224 -17.32 8.19 7.04
CA LEU A 224 -17.20 7.59 5.69
C LEU A 224 -16.12 6.51 5.63
N TYR A 225 -14.98 6.75 6.29
CA TYR A 225 -13.90 5.78 6.42
C TYR A 225 -14.37 4.48 7.08
N GLU A 226 -14.96 4.57 8.27
CA GLU A 226 -15.45 3.42 9.04
C GLU A 226 -16.54 2.65 8.28
N ALA A 227 -17.45 3.36 7.63
CA ALA A 227 -18.49 2.75 6.79
C ALA A 227 -17.88 2.00 5.60
N THR A 228 -16.78 2.49 5.03
CA THR A 228 -16.05 1.82 3.94
C THR A 228 -15.29 0.61 4.46
N LEU A 229 -14.61 0.74 5.58
CA LEU A 229 -13.86 -0.34 6.22
C LEU A 229 -14.77 -1.52 6.61
N THR A 230 -15.98 -1.23 7.12
CA THR A 230 -16.97 -2.27 7.49
C THR A 230 -17.40 -3.13 6.29
N ARG A 231 -17.33 -2.59 5.07
CA ARG A 231 -17.67 -3.30 3.81
C ARG A 231 -16.49 -4.00 3.17
N ALA A 232 -15.26 -3.69 3.62
CA ALA A 232 -14.07 -4.30 3.06
C ALA A 232 -14.00 -5.80 3.42
N GLU A 233 -13.72 -6.64 2.44
CA GLU A 233 -13.54 -8.09 2.65
C GLU A 233 -12.23 -8.42 3.37
N LEU A 234 -11.21 -7.58 3.16
CA LEU A 234 -9.89 -7.69 3.77
C LEU A 234 -9.59 -6.38 4.52
N GLN A 235 -9.24 -6.51 5.78
CA GLN A 235 -8.79 -5.40 6.62
C GLN A 235 -7.42 -5.79 7.15
N PHE A 236 -6.39 -5.06 6.75
CA PHE A 236 -5.04 -5.28 7.24
C PHE A 236 -4.70 -4.28 8.33
N GLU A 237 -5.06 -3.01 8.14
CA GLU A 237 -4.87 -1.93 9.09
C GLU A 237 -6.18 -1.17 9.32
N ARG A 238 -6.26 -0.49 10.46
CA ARG A 238 -7.30 0.49 10.75
C ARG A 238 -6.65 1.84 11.02
N LEU A 239 -6.90 2.80 10.14
CA LEU A 239 -6.28 4.12 10.21
C LEU A 239 -7.02 5.01 11.21
N PRO A 240 -6.36 5.51 12.25
CA PRO A 240 -6.96 6.47 13.17
C PRO A 240 -7.08 7.85 12.54
N ALA A 241 -7.90 8.72 13.10
CA ALA A 241 -8.10 10.10 12.65
C ALA A 241 -6.77 10.88 12.50
N GLY A 242 -5.83 10.67 13.44
CA GLY A 242 -4.50 11.26 13.39
C GLY A 242 -3.65 10.87 12.18
N TYR A 243 -3.98 9.79 11.48
CA TYR A 243 -3.31 9.46 10.21
C TYR A 243 -3.69 10.48 9.13
N PHE A 244 -4.98 10.75 8.96
CA PHE A 244 -5.47 11.65 7.91
C PHE A 244 -5.00 13.10 8.14
N THR A 245 -5.19 13.62 9.35
CA THR A 245 -4.76 14.98 9.69
C THR A 245 -3.24 15.12 9.72
N GLY A 246 -2.54 14.14 10.29
CA GLY A 246 -1.08 14.16 10.40
C GLY A 246 -0.36 14.08 9.06
N VAL A 247 -0.90 13.28 8.09
CA VAL A 247 -0.35 13.23 6.73
C VAL A 247 -0.53 14.57 6.03
N LEU A 248 -1.72 15.17 6.09
CA LEU A 248 -2.00 16.49 5.50
C LEU A 248 -1.10 17.58 6.10
N GLU A 249 -1.01 17.64 7.42
CA GLU A 249 -0.19 18.64 8.12
C GLU A 249 1.30 18.47 7.79
N ARG A 250 1.80 17.23 7.83
CA ARG A 250 3.23 16.97 7.73
C ARG A 250 3.79 17.09 6.32
N LEU A 251 3.01 16.68 5.31
CA LEU A 251 3.42 16.75 3.92
C LEU A 251 3.08 18.09 3.27
N GLY A 252 2.15 18.88 3.83
CA GLY A 252 1.76 20.17 3.27
C GLY A 252 1.29 20.04 1.84
N ASP A 253 1.88 20.81 0.91
CA ASP A 253 1.48 20.83 -0.50
C ASP A 253 1.61 19.46 -1.23
N ARG A 254 2.27 18.47 -0.61
CA ARG A 254 2.41 17.11 -1.15
C ARG A 254 1.28 16.16 -0.73
N ALA A 255 0.32 16.63 0.06
CA ALA A 255 -0.85 15.86 0.45
C ALA A 255 -2.11 16.72 0.39
N VAL A 256 -3.20 16.14 -0.07
CA VAL A 256 -4.47 16.83 -0.17
C VAL A 256 -5.64 15.88 0.07
N CYS A 257 -6.67 16.38 0.72
CA CYS A 257 -7.95 15.69 0.85
C CYS A 257 -8.96 16.32 -0.12
N VAL A 258 -9.55 15.49 -0.98
CA VAL A 258 -10.62 15.92 -1.90
C VAL A 258 -11.94 15.54 -1.29
N LEU A 259 -12.81 16.50 -1.06
CA LEU A 259 -14.13 16.36 -0.43
C LEU A 259 -15.22 16.47 -1.49
N TYR A 260 -16.21 15.59 -1.41
CA TYR A 260 -17.35 15.56 -2.35
C TYR A 260 -18.64 15.81 -1.58
N TRP A 261 -19.34 16.88 -1.94
CA TRP A 261 -20.54 17.37 -1.24
C TRP A 261 -21.77 17.24 -2.12
N VAL A 262 -22.85 16.74 -1.53
CA VAL A 262 -24.20 16.80 -2.09
C VAL A 262 -25.02 17.64 -1.12
N ASP A 263 -25.52 18.75 -1.60
CA ASP A 263 -26.05 19.81 -0.73
C ASP A 263 -25.01 20.16 0.36
N GLU A 264 -25.36 20.03 1.64
CA GLU A 264 -24.46 20.28 2.76
C GLU A 264 -23.89 19.00 3.38
N GLN A 265 -24.12 17.85 2.75
CA GLN A 265 -23.65 16.56 3.26
C GLN A 265 -22.36 16.13 2.56
N LEU A 266 -21.33 15.78 3.35
CA LEU A 266 -20.13 15.13 2.84
C LEU A 266 -20.45 13.67 2.47
N VAL A 267 -20.33 13.32 1.18
CA VAL A 267 -20.72 12.00 0.67
C VAL A 267 -19.56 11.14 0.19
N ALA A 268 -18.38 11.74 -0.01
CA ALA A 268 -17.15 11.00 -0.31
C ALA A 268 -15.92 11.87 -0.01
N PHE A 269 -14.78 11.20 0.15
CA PHE A 269 -13.46 11.87 0.17
C PHE A 269 -12.37 10.99 -0.44
N ASN A 270 -11.30 11.65 -0.95
CA ASN A 270 -10.01 11.03 -1.25
C ASN A 270 -8.92 11.64 -0.37
N LEU A 271 -8.00 10.82 0.14
CA LEU A 271 -6.68 11.27 0.58
C LEU A 271 -5.68 10.97 -0.52
N LEU A 272 -5.03 12.01 -1.03
CA LEU A 272 -4.09 11.94 -2.15
C LEU A 272 -2.72 12.41 -1.70
N LEU A 273 -1.65 11.75 -2.19
CA LEU A 273 -0.30 12.28 -2.17
C LEU A 273 0.08 12.67 -3.60
N LEU A 274 0.85 13.73 -3.75
CA LEU A 274 1.20 14.24 -5.09
C LEU A 274 2.56 14.90 -5.13
N ASP A 275 3.19 14.82 -6.28
CA ASP A 275 4.35 15.59 -6.69
C ASP A 275 4.16 16.06 -8.15
N GLU A 276 5.20 16.63 -8.76
CA GLU A 276 5.16 17.09 -10.15
C GLU A 276 5.06 15.95 -11.19
N HIS A 277 5.23 14.69 -10.79
CA HIS A 277 5.29 13.55 -11.70
C HIS A 277 4.12 12.58 -11.53
N ARG A 278 3.59 12.46 -10.29
CA ARG A 278 2.57 11.46 -9.96
C ARG A 278 1.59 11.93 -8.89
N LEU A 279 0.40 11.35 -8.94
CA LEU A 279 -0.63 11.45 -7.93
C LEU A 279 -0.93 10.04 -7.42
N VAL A 280 -0.88 9.85 -6.11
CA VAL A 280 -1.15 8.56 -5.44
C VAL A 280 -2.45 8.65 -4.66
N ASP A 281 -3.42 7.80 -4.99
CA ASP A 281 -4.70 7.69 -4.28
C ASP A 281 -4.53 6.78 -3.06
N LYS A 282 -4.28 7.38 -1.90
CA LYS A 282 -4.04 6.62 -0.67
C LYS A 282 -5.31 6.04 -0.08
N PHE A 283 -6.41 6.74 -0.21
CA PHE A 283 -7.67 6.26 0.33
C PHE A 283 -8.87 6.97 -0.31
N PHE A 284 -9.84 6.18 -0.74
CA PHE A 284 -11.14 6.67 -1.20
C PHE A 284 -12.26 6.06 -0.36
N ALA A 285 -13.10 6.88 0.23
CA ALA A 285 -14.31 6.45 0.92
C ALA A 285 -15.53 7.19 0.40
N HIS A 286 -16.67 6.51 0.43
CA HIS A 286 -17.94 7.09 -0.02
C HIS A 286 -19.15 6.49 0.70
N ASP A 287 -20.20 7.28 0.78
CA ASP A 287 -21.51 6.82 1.22
C ASP A 287 -22.22 6.03 0.08
N VAL A 288 -22.59 4.79 0.35
CA VAL A 288 -23.26 3.91 -0.62
C VAL A 288 -24.65 4.41 -1.01
N ALA A 289 -25.33 5.16 -0.13
CA ALA A 289 -26.65 5.73 -0.41
C ALA A 289 -26.59 6.69 -1.60
N PHE A 290 -25.50 7.43 -1.75
CA PHE A 290 -25.30 8.40 -2.85
C PHE A 290 -24.59 7.82 -4.07
N THR A 291 -23.98 6.62 -3.94
CA THR A 291 -23.12 6.06 -5.00
C THR A 291 -23.85 5.87 -6.32
N ARG A 292 -25.10 5.38 -6.30
CA ARG A 292 -25.87 5.08 -7.50
C ARG A 292 -26.26 6.36 -8.25
N ASP A 293 -26.73 7.36 -7.53
CA ASP A 293 -27.29 8.58 -8.12
C ASP A 293 -26.18 9.53 -8.61
N TYR A 294 -25.10 9.61 -7.85
CA TYR A 294 -23.97 10.51 -8.14
C TYR A 294 -22.77 9.84 -8.79
N ASN A 295 -22.74 8.49 -8.89
CA ASN A 295 -21.62 7.73 -9.47
C ASN A 295 -20.26 8.10 -8.83
N LEU A 296 -20.20 8.22 -7.51
CA LEU A 296 -19.10 8.81 -6.74
C LEU A 296 -17.72 8.26 -7.11
N TYR A 297 -17.59 6.94 -7.27
CA TYR A 297 -16.32 6.31 -7.66
C TYR A 297 -15.79 6.83 -9.01
N PHE A 298 -16.64 6.88 -10.03
CA PHE A 298 -16.22 7.34 -11.37
C PHE A 298 -15.98 8.85 -11.40
N ARG A 299 -16.69 9.61 -10.59
CA ARG A 299 -16.48 11.05 -10.48
C ARG A 299 -15.19 11.37 -9.76
N SER A 300 -14.90 10.69 -8.66
CA SER A 300 -13.63 10.79 -7.97
C SER A 300 -12.47 10.45 -8.92
N TRP A 301 -12.57 9.33 -9.63
CA TRP A 301 -11.59 8.96 -10.64
C TRP A 301 -11.34 10.05 -11.68
N LEU A 302 -12.39 10.61 -12.26
CA LEU A 302 -12.25 11.65 -13.29
C LEU A 302 -11.79 12.99 -12.70
N THR A 303 -12.12 13.29 -11.46
CA THR A 303 -11.59 14.45 -10.74
C THR A 303 -10.07 14.34 -10.60
N ASN A 304 -9.56 13.16 -10.21
CA ASN A 304 -8.13 12.91 -10.09
C ASN A 304 -7.42 12.94 -11.47
N VAL A 305 -8.02 12.31 -12.49
CA VAL A 305 -7.50 12.35 -13.88
C VAL A 305 -7.45 13.77 -14.43
N ASP A 306 -8.50 14.55 -14.24
CA ASP A 306 -8.57 15.95 -14.69
C ASP A 306 -7.51 16.80 -14.01
N TYR A 307 -7.35 16.64 -12.69
CA TYR A 307 -6.31 17.30 -11.93
C TYR A 307 -4.91 16.97 -12.47
N CYS A 308 -4.62 15.69 -12.69
CA CYS A 308 -3.34 15.27 -13.26
C CYS A 308 -3.07 15.91 -14.63
N ILE A 309 -4.07 15.91 -15.51
CA ILE A 309 -3.93 16.51 -16.86
C ILE A 309 -3.69 18.02 -16.77
N GLN A 310 -4.44 18.73 -15.92
CA GLN A 310 -4.32 20.19 -15.75
C GLN A 310 -2.95 20.60 -15.18
N HIS A 311 -2.35 19.74 -14.34
CA HIS A 311 -1.06 20.01 -13.68
C HIS A 311 0.12 19.29 -14.36
N ASN A 312 -0.09 18.66 -15.54
CA ASN A 312 0.92 17.89 -16.27
C ASN A 312 1.53 16.74 -15.44
N ILE A 313 0.78 16.16 -14.54
CA ILE A 313 1.16 14.96 -13.78
C ILE A 313 1.02 13.76 -14.71
N ALA A 314 2.11 13.05 -14.93
CA ALA A 314 2.17 11.99 -15.94
C ALA A 314 1.53 10.67 -15.51
N VAL A 315 1.41 10.43 -14.20
CA VAL A 315 1.01 9.13 -13.64
C VAL A 315 -0.01 9.31 -12.52
N TYR A 316 -1.11 8.55 -12.60
CA TYR A 316 -2.06 8.37 -11.51
C TYR A 316 -1.91 6.94 -10.96
N GLU A 317 -1.36 6.82 -9.74
CA GLU A 317 -1.29 5.56 -9.00
C GLU A 317 -2.59 5.39 -8.24
N CYS A 318 -3.42 4.47 -8.69
CA CYS A 318 -4.78 4.31 -8.21
C CYS A 318 -4.94 3.16 -7.18
N GLY A 319 -3.85 2.61 -6.73
CA GLY A 319 -3.80 1.68 -5.63
C GLY A 319 -4.23 0.25 -5.95
N GLN A 320 -4.32 -0.56 -4.89
CA GLN A 320 -4.78 -1.94 -4.93
C GLN A 320 -6.32 -2.00 -4.84
N ALA A 321 -6.93 -3.16 -5.07
CA ALA A 321 -8.38 -3.41 -5.10
C ALA A 321 -9.15 -2.75 -6.27
N GLY A 322 -10.41 -3.17 -6.48
CA GLY A 322 -11.28 -2.63 -7.54
C GLY A 322 -10.83 -2.94 -8.96
N TYR A 323 -10.11 -4.03 -9.18
CA TYR A 323 -9.41 -4.39 -10.43
C TYR A 323 -10.29 -4.31 -11.67
N ALA A 324 -11.50 -4.87 -11.62
CA ALA A 324 -12.43 -4.87 -12.76
C ALA A 324 -12.77 -3.45 -13.25
N SER A 325 -12.96 -2.51 -12.32
CA SER A 325 -13.24 -1.11 -12.65
C SER A 325 -12.00 -0.43 -13.22
N LYS A 326 -10.84 -0.66 -12.61
CA LYS A 326 -9.56 -0.07 -13.02
C LYS A 326 -9.12 -0.54 -14.41
N LEU A 327 -9.24 -1.85 -14.73
CA LEU A 327 -9.01 -2.38 -16.08
C LEU A 327 -9.90 -1.67 -17.12
N ARG A 328 -11.19 -1.52 -16.83
CA ARG A 328 -12.10 -0.80 -17.74
C ARG A 328 -11.73 0.67 -17.94
N LEU A 329 -11.09 1.29 -16.95
CA LEU A 329 -10.63 2.67 -16.96
C LEU A 329 -9.21 2.82 -17.54
N GLY A 330 -8.62 1.74 -18.06
CA GLY A 330 -7.34 1.77 -18.77
C GLY A 330 -6.11 1.71 -17.86
N CYS A 331 -6.27 1.26 -16.60
CA CYS A 331 -5.13 1.02 -15.74
C CYS A 331 -4.29 -0.14 -16.24
N GLU A 332 -3.00 0.02 -16.12
CA GLU A 332 -2.01 -1.03 -16.11
C GLU A 332 -1.77 -1.51 -14.67
N PHE A 333 -1.28 -2.72 -14.50
CA PHE A 333 -1.01 -3.26 -13.18
C PHE A 333 0.46 -3.62 -13.03
N GLN A 334 1.05 -3.18 -11.93
CA GLN A 334 2.38 -3.58 -11.52
C GLN A 334 2.27 -4.70 -10.50
N GLY A 335 2.88 -5.85 -10.79
CA GLY A 335 2.85 -7.00 -9.91
C GLY A 335 3.68 -6.80 -8.67
N ASN A 336 3.16 -7.29 -7.55
CA ASN A 336 3.88 -7.37 -6.29
C ASN A 336 4.06 -8.83 -5.86
N SER A 337 5.08 -9.08 -5.08
CA SER A 337 5.37 -10.38 -4.46
C SER A 337 5.45 -10.23 -2.96
N VAL A 338 4.92 -11.21 -2.26
CA VAL A 338 5.14 -11.36 -0.83
C VAL A 338 6.14 -12.50 -0.64
N PHE A 339 7.25 -12.20 0.00
CA PHE A 339 8.22 -13.20 0.40
C PHE A 339 8.05 -13.50 1.89
N PHE A 340 8.18 -14.77 2.27
CA PHE A 340 8.07 -15.16 3.67
C PHE A 340 8.98 -16.34 4.00
N ARG A 341 9.41 -16.39 5.26
CA ARG A 341 10.24 -17.47 5.80
C ARG A 341 9.99 -17.61 7.29
N HIS A 342 9.84 -18.84 7.77
CA HIS A 342 9.79 -19.12 9.20
C HIS A 342 11.09 -19.79 9.66
N ARG A 343 11.62 -19.38 10.85
CA ARG A 343 12.87 -19.93 11.41
C ARG A 343 12.78 -21.44 11.69
N ASN A 344 11.60 -21.91 12.13
CA ASN A 344 11.35 -23.35 12.31
C ASN A 344 11.02 -23.98 10.97
N ARG A 345 11.81 -25.00 10.56
CA ARG A 345 11.67 -25.68 9.28
C ARG A 345 10.34 -26.41 9.09
N LEU A 346 9.77 -26.97 10.19
CA LEU A 346 8.48 -27.65 10.13
C LEU A 346 7.34 -26.66 9.85
N VAL A 347 7.33 -25.53 10.57
CA VAL A 347 6.37 -24.45 10.33
C VAL A 347 6.56 -23.87 8.94
N ASN A 348 7.80 -23.66 8.50
CA ASN A 348 8.10 -23.20 7.14
C ASN A 348 7.56 -24.16 6.07
N GLY A 349 7.68 -25.47 6.28
CA GLY A 349 7.08 -26.50 5.40
C GLY A 349 5.56 -26.45 5.40
N LEU A 350 4.93 -26.25 6.56
CA LEU A 350 3.47 -26.07 6.65
C LEU A 350 3.00 -24.82 5.89
N LEU A 351 3.70 -23.71 6.05
CA LEU A 351 3.40 -22.47 5.31
C LEU A 351 3.51 -22.67 3.78
N THR A 352 4.44 -23.56 3.32
CA THR A 352 4.52 -23.94 1.89
C THR A 352 3.25 -24.63 1.41
N LEU A 353 2.64 -25.46 2.24
CA LEU A 353 1.36 -26.10 1.89
C LEU A 353 0.22 -25.10 1.94
N VAL A 354 0.19 -24.24 2.97
CA VAL A 354 -0.86 -23.24 3.14
C VAL A 354 -0.88 -22.25 1.96
N LYS A 355 0.28 -21.82 1.44
CA LYS A 355 0.33 -20.92 0.27
C LYS A 355 -0.35 -21.47 -0.97
N LEU A 356 -0.46 -22.80 -1.13
CA LEU A 356 -1.17 -23.41 -2.26
C LEU A 356 -2.69 -23.15 -2.21
N PHE A 357 -3.20 -22.85 -1.01
CA PHE A 357 -4.61 -22.56 -0.78
C PHE A 357 -4.89 -21.06 -0.69
N ILE A 358 -3.87 -20.24 -0.39
CA ILE A 358 -3.94 -18.78 -0.42
C ILE A 358 -3.69 -18.34 -1.86
N ARG A 359 -4.76 -18.19 -2.61
CA ARG A 359 -4.72 -17.73 -3.99
C ARG A 359 -5.60 -16.48 -4.12
N PRO A 360 -5.01 -15.28 -4.02
CA PRO A 360 -5.77 -14.02 -4.19
C PRO A 360 -6.49 -13.94 -5.54
N ASP A 361 -5.87 -14.52 -6.58
CA ASP A 361 -6.36 -14.61 -7.95
C ASP A 361 -7.67 -15.42 -8.11
N ARG A 362 -8.00 -16.30 -7.16
CA ARG A 362 -9.22 -17.11 -7.25
C ARG A 362 -10.48 -16.41 -6.77
N SER A 363 -10.33 -15.38 -5.94
CA SER A 363 -11.46 -14.62 -5.39
C SER A 363 -11.95 -13.51 -6.32
N ASP A 364 -11.07 -12.98 -7.19
CA ASP A 364 -11.39 -11.94 -8.17
C ASP A 364 -10.78 -12.29 -9.55
N PRO A 365 -11.62 -12.67 -10.56
CA PRO A 365 -11.14 -12.96 -11.92
C PRO A 365 -10.40 -11.77 -12.58
N ALA A 366 -10.76 -10.52 -12.21
CA ALA A 366 -10.07 -9.34 -12.73
C ALA A 366 -8.68 -9.18 -12.11
N MET A 367 -8.52 -9.58 -10.84
CA MET A 367 -7.19 -9.67 -10.21
C MET A 367 -6.34 -10.75 -10.88
N ALA A 368 -6.94 -11.91 -11.22
CA ALA A 368 -6.23 -12.96 -11.94
C ALA A 368 -5.70 -12.47 -13.30
N ALA A 369 -6.52 -11.70 -14.04
CA ALA A 369 -6.10 -11.06 -15.28
C ALA A 369 -4.95 -10.07 -15.05
N ALA A 370 -5.07 -9.20 -14.04
CA ALA A 370 -4.03 -8.22 -13.67
C ALA A 370 -2.70 -8.91 -13.29
N ILE A 371 -2.73 -10.02 -12.55
CA ILE A 371 -1.52 -10.80 -12.21
C ILE A 371 -0.91 -11.48 -13.46
N SER A 372 -1.72 -11.91 -14.43
CA SER A 372 -1.23 -12.56 -15.63
C SER A 372 -0.57 -11.62 -16.64
N GLU A 373 -0.86 -10.32 -16.55
CA GLU A 373 -0.28 -9.26 -17.39
C GLU A 373 1.04 -8.70 -16.83
N THR A 374 1.39 -9.04 -15.58
CA THR A 374 2.61 -8.58 -14.87
C THR A 374 3.70 -9.66 -14.86
#